data_03a4725868eb7bc333c23c11fb51a7e2
#
_entry.id   03a4725868eb7bc333c23c11fb51a7e2
#
_cell.length_a   1.000
_cell.length_b   1.000
_cell.length_c   1.000
_cell.angle_alpha   90.00
_cell.angle_beta   90.00
_cell.angle_gamma   90.00
#
_symmetry.space_group_name_H-M   'P 1'
#
loop_
_entity.id
_entity.type
_entity.pdbx_description
1 polymer ?
#
loop_
_entity_poly.entity_id
_entity_poly.type
_entity_poly.pdbx_seq_one_letter_code
_entity_poly.pdbx_strand_id
1 'polypeptide(L)'
;MRKTFAPHIRMDFIFIASSVILTLTFPVHCGKILVFPHEGSHWVNMKVMIQELHSRGHQITVIRALDGWFITETSPHYVSLTVPFLLGGDDEFYSSFVSRQLQIRRQQQSAWTRFKLDMELKEKFSEMHRRICEMVIYIIEKDPKLLEQIKQANFDLMLTDPANGGGVVLAHYLNLPLVFNVRFTVHGEAHFAIAPSPLSYVPFPLSQLTDNMTFLQRTYNVLFYTIRLFLYKCIVGPHYSALCDRYFGPDLHYFELFQAADIWLMRVDFVFEFPRPTMPNVIYVGGFQCNPAKELQRDLEDFVQSSGEHGVIMMSLGTLVGQLPLDIADEIAAAFAQLPQKVIWRYTGEPPSTLGNNTLLVKWLPQNDLLGHVKTKVFVSHGGTNGIFEAIYHGVPIVGLPLVFDQDDNLSKMRHRGVAKVVDIATIDRHIFKDALQEVLTEPSYRKNMQKLSSLHRDAPLNPLDSAIFWIEFVMRHRGAAHLRTDSYKMPWYSYHSVDVVVFLVSIVSLTVYIVFKVIRCLCCRLCAKRKRAKQD
;
A
#
# COMPACT_ATOMS: atom_id res chain seq x y z
N MET A 1 30.14 16.39 75.47
CA MET A 1 30.46 15.20 74.65
C MET A 1 29.55 15.18 73.43
N ARG A 2 30.03 15.64 72.25
CA ARG A 2 29.34 15.57 70.98
C ARG A 2 29.86 14.34 70.28
N LYS A 3 28.95 13.36 69.95
CA LYS A 3 29.27 12.22 69.11
C LYS A 3 28.93 12.59 67.64
N THR A 4 29.97 12.64 66.83
CA THR A 4 29.90 12.75 65.38
C THR A 4 29.45 11.42 64.82
N PHE A 5 28.31 11.41 64.07
CA PHE A 5 27.90 10.29 63.23
C PHE A 5 28.53 10.44 61.84
N ALA A 6 29.18 9.41 61.37
CA ALA A 6 29.88 9.36 60.10
C ALA A 6 28.89 9.07 58.89
N PRO A 7 29.21 9.57 57.69
CA PRO A 7 28.35 9.44 56.52
C PRO A 7 28.74 8.21 55.67
N HIS A 8 28.43 7.01 56.12
CA HIS A 8 28.68 5.78 55.31
C HIS A 8 27.48 5.25 54.51
N ILE A 9 26.28 5.83 54.64
CA ILE A 9 25.06 5.33 54.01
C ILE A 9 24.85 5.87 52.58
N ARG A 10 25.58 6.89 52.13
CA ARG A 10 25.34 7.48 50.78
C ARG A 10 26.05 6.80 49.62
N MET A 11 27.09 6.02 49.85
CA MET A 11 27.80 5.34 48.73
C MET A 11 27.13 4.05 48.27
N ASP A 12 26.51 3.30 49.18
CA ASP A 12 25.84 2.04 48.82
C ASP A 12 24.56 2.26 47.99
N PHE A 13 23.82 3.35 48.22
CA PHE A 13 22.64 3.71 47.43
C PHE A 13 23.00 4.14 45.99
N ILE A 14 24.15 4.79 45.79
CA ILE A 14 24.62 5.20 44.46
C ILE A 14 25.09 3.97 43.66
N PHE A 15 25.73 3.01 44.29
CA PHE A 15 26.14 1.75 43.62
C PHE A 15 24.95 0.85 43.29
N ILE A 16 23.94 0.75 44.16
CA ILE A 16 22.72 0.00 43.91
C ILE A 16 21.89 0.69 42.81
N ALA A 17 21.76 2.01 42.81
CA ALA A 17 21.07 2.76 41.75
C ALA A 17 21.81 2.65 40.41
N SER A 18 23.13 2.68 40.37
CA SER A 18 23.92 2.48 39.15
C SER A 18 23.82 1.03 38.63
N SER A 19 23.80 0.04 39.53
CA SER A 19 23.60 -1.38 39.14
C SER A 19 22.16 -1.67 38.65
N VAL A 20 21.15 -1.00 39.22
CA VAL A 20 19.76 -1.13 38.78
C VAL A 20 19.54 -0.41 37.46
N ILE A 21 20.20 0.71 37.20
CA ILE A 21 20.14 1.41 35.90
C ILE A 21 20.85 0.59 34.79
N LEU A 22 21.94 -0.13 35.12
CA LEU A 22 22.63 -1.01 34.17
C LEU A 22 21.85 -2.29 33.83
N THR A 23 20.90 -2.72 34.67
CA THR A 23 20.07 -3.90 34.43
C THR A 23 18.76 -3.61 33.70
N LEU A 24 18.41 -2.34 33.46
CA LEU A 24 17.26 -1.91 32.67
C LEU A 24 17.61 -1.61 31.21
N THR A 25 18.84 -1.80 30.78
CA THR A 25 19.12 -1.91 29.34
C THR A 25 18.57 -3.25 28.88
N PHE A 26 17.35 -3.25 28.35
CA PHE A 26 16.87 -4.38 27.56
C PHE A 26 17.97 -4.73 26.56
N PRO A 27 18.41 -5.99 26.48
CA PRO A 27 19.38 -6.35 25.47
C PRO A 27 18.78 -6.00 24.12
N VAL A 28 19.38 -5.05 23.44
CA VAL A 28 19.05 -4.81 22.02
C VAL A 28 19.37 -6.14 21.31
N HIS A 29 18.34 -6.93 21.06
CA HIS A 29 18.49 -8.17 20.32
C HIS A 29 18.83 -7.76 18.88
N CYS A 30 20.11 -7.83 18.53
CA CYS A 30 20.58 -7.65 17.16
C CYS A 30 20.05 -8.80 16.32
N GLY A 31 18.94 -8.59 15.60
CA GLY A 31 18.35 -9.59 14.71
C GLY A 31 18.94 -9.50 13.30
N LYS A 32 18.82 -10.60 12.55
CA LYS A 32 19.23 -10.72 11.16
C LYS A 32 18.00 -10.78 10.26
N ILE A 33 17.86 -9.82 9.38
CA ILE A 33 16.69 -9.66 8.53
C ILE A 33 17.07 -9.91 7.07
N LEU A 34 16.37 -10.85 6.43
CA LEU A 34 16.44 -11.04 5.00
C LEU A 34 15.33 -10.22 4.33
N VAL A 35 15.67 -9.40 3.35
CA VAL A 35 14.72 -8.55 2.64
C VAL A 35 14.59 -9.00 1.20
N PHE A 36 13.36 -9.29 0.77
CA PHE A 36 13.03 -9.49 -0.64
C PHE A 36 12.15 -8.34 -1.11
N PRO A 37 12.73 -7.30 -1.71
CA PRO A 37 12.02 -6.05 -2.01
C PRO A 37 11.27 -6.09 -3.35
N HIS A 38 10.50 -5.03 -3.59
CA HIS A 38 10.01 -4.65 -4.91
C HIS A 38 10.63 -3.31 -5.30
N GLU A 39 11.03 -3.18 -6.56
CA GLU A 39 11.73 -1.99 -7.09
C GLU A 39 10.87 -0.71 -7.10
N GLY A 40 11.47 0.40 -7.47
CA GLY A 40 10.81 1.68 -7.66
C GLY A 40 10.35 2.35 -6.36
N SER A 41 9.18 2.96 -6.38
CA SER A 41 8.62 3.68 -5.23
C SER A 41 8.36 2.79 -4.00
N HIS A 42 8.21 1.49 -4.20
CA HIS A 42 8.07 0.51 -3.13
C HIS A 42 9.38 0.38 -2.34
N TRP A 43 10.52 0.30 -3.05
CA TRP A 43 11.82 0.30 -2.41
C TRP A 43 12.14 1.60 -1.70
N VAL A 44 11.87 2.75 -2.33
CA VAL A 44 12.11 4.08 -1.71
C VAL A 44 11.42 4.18 -0.35
N ASN A 45 10.21 3.63 -0.25
CA ASN A 45 9.45 3.58 0.99
C ASN A 45 10.04 2.55 1.97
N MET A 46 10.30 1.32 1.55
CA MET A 46 10.86 0.25 2.40
C MET A 46 12.23 0.61 2.97
N LYS A 47 13.06 1.35 2.20
CA LYS A 47 14.38 1.81 2.62
C LYS A 47 14.35 2.61 3.93
N VAL A 48 13.28 3.34 4.22
CA VAL A 48 13.13 4.09 5.48
C VAL A 48 13.08 3.13 6.68
N MET A 49 12.32 2.03 6.59
CA MET A 49 12.31 1.00 7.64
C MET A 49 13.67 0.33 7.79
N ILE A 50 14.35 0.06 6.67
CA ILE A 50 15.68 -0.56 6.67
C ILE A 50 16.70 0.33 7.37
N GLN A 51 16.66 1.64 7.12
CA GLN A 51 17.53 2.60 7.77
C GLN A 51 17.29 2.65 9.28
N GLU A 52 16.04 2.66 9.71
CA GLU A 52 15.68 2.66 11.13
C GLU A 52 16.06 1.33 11.81
N LEU A 53 15.80 0.18 11.19
CA LEU A 53 16.22 -1.14 11.70
C LEU A 53 17.76 -1.21 11.86
N HIS A 54 18.49 -0.70 10.87
CA HIS A 54 19.95 -0.65 10.93
C HIS A 54 20.44 0.27 12.07
N SER A 55 19.80 1.43 12.28
CA SER A 55 20.15 2.35 13.38
C SER A 55 19.96 1.72 14.75
N ARG A 56 19.03 0.77 14.88
CA ARG A 56 18.78 -0.03 16.08
C ARG A 56 19.71 -1.25 16.22
N GLY A 57 20.67 -1.41 15.30
CA GLY A 57 21.71 -2.44 15.37
C GLY A 57 21.37 -3.75 14.67
N HIS A 58 20.26 -3.85 13.93
CA HIS A 58 19.93 -5.06 13.16
C HIS A 58 20.82 -5.21 11.93
N GLN A 59 21.13 -6.45 11.57
CA GLN A 59 21.85 -6.80 10.36
C GLN A 59 20.86 -7.09 9.23
N ILE A 60 20.98 -6.36 8.13
CA ILE A 60 20.03 -6.44 7.04
C ILE A 60 20.72 -6.92 5.78
N THR A 61 20.18 -7.95 5.17
CA THR A 61 20.62 -8.46 3.86
C THR A 61 19.49 -8.28 2.86
N VAL A 62 19.78 -7.61 1.75
CA VAL A 62 18.80 -7.31 0.71
C VAL A 62 19.10 -8.13 -0.54
N ILE A 63 18.16 -8.95 -0.96
CA ILE A 63 18.23 -9.68 -2.24
C ILE A 63 17.91 -8.69 -3.35
N ARG A 64 18.81 -8.59 -4.34
CA ARG A 64 18.59 -7.77 -5.53
C ARG A 64 18.90 -8.54 -6.81
N ALA A 65 18.22 -8.21 -7.88
CA ALA A 65 18.58 -8.67 -9.20
C ALA A 65 19.81 -7.91 -9.73
N LEU A 66 20.49 -8.46 -10.72
CA LEU A 66 21.68 -7.85 -11.31
C LEU A 66 21.36 -6.50 -11.98
N ASP A 67 20.18 -6.39 -12.60
CA ASP A 67 19.66 -5.19 -13.29
C ASP A 67 18.78 -4.31 -12.40
N GLY A 68 18.86 -4.47 -11.07
CA GLY A 68 18.13 -3.61 -10.12
C GLY A 68 18.56 -2.15 -10.27
N TRP A 69 17.58 -1.25 -10.43
CA TRP A 69 17.82 0.17 -10.78
C TRP A 69 17.61 1.15 -9.61
N PHE A 70 16.82 0.78 -8.58
CA PHE A 70 16.68 1.56 -7.36
C PHE A 70 17.48 0.98 -6.19
N ILE A 71 17.70 -0.33 -6.17
CA ILE A 71 18.40 -1.03 -5.09
C ILE A 71 19.89 -1.04 -5.40
N THR A 72 20.65 -0.21 -4.70
CA THR A 72 22.10 -0.07 -4.91
C THR A 72 22.85 -1.30 -4.40
N GLU A 73 23.94 -1.65 -5.08
CA GLU A 73 24.80 -2.77 -4.67
C GLU A 73 25.51 -2.49 -3.35
N THR A 74 25.87 -1.24 -3.12
CA THR A 74 26.55 -0.81 -1.89
C THR A 74 25.66 0.12 -1.09
N SER A 75 25.56 -0.11 0.22
CA SER A 75 24.80 0.74 1.13
C SER A 75 25.43 0.69 2.53
N PRO A 76 25.44 1.81 3.26
CA PRO A 76 25.85 1.79 4.67
C PRO A 76 24.83 1.12 5.59
N HIS A 77 23.61 0.81 5.12
CA HIS A 77 22.51 0.34 5.94
C HIS A 77 22.16 -1.14 5.72
N TYR A 78 22.70 -1.78 4.68
CA TYR A 78 22.44 -3.19 4.39
C TYR A 78 23.57 -3.82 3.58
N VAL A 79 23.68 -5.13 3.66
CA VAL A 79 24.50 -5.94 2.77
C VAL A 79 23.65 -6.37 1.58
N SER A 80 24.12 -6.13 0.38
CA SER A 80 23.45 -6.55 -0.85
C SER A 80 23.83 -7.98 -1.23
N LEU A 81 22.83 -8.82 -1.47
CA LEU A 81 22.97 -10.15 -2.02
C LEU A 81 22.51 -10.12 -3.49
N THR A 82 23.45 -9.85 -4.39
CA THR A 82 23.15 -9.75 -5.81
C THR A 82 22.99 -11.13 -6.43
N VAL A 83 21.79 -11.43 -6.91
CA VAL A 83 21.49 -12.62 -7.70
C VAL A 83 21.89 -12.34 -9.14
N PRO A 84 22.72 -13.16 -9.80
CA PRO A 84 23.13 -12.96 -11.19
C PRO A 84 21.99 -13.35 -12.15
N PHE A 85 20.87 -12.67 -12.01
CA PHE A 85 19.63 -12.85 -12.75
C PHE A 85 19.09 -11.48 -13.18
N LEU A 86 18.58 -11.41 -14.41
CA LEU A 86 17.99 -10.18 -14.96
C LEU A 86 16.47 -10.25 -14.83
N LEU A 87 15.88 -9.33 -14.09
CA LEU A 87 14.42 -9.21 -13.99
C LEU A 87 13.81 -8.52 -15.22
N GLY A 88 14.61 -7.78 -15.97
CA GLY A 88 14.13 -6.97 -17.09
C GLY A 88 13.29 -5.80 -16.61
N GLY A 89 13.72 -5.14 -15.54
CA GLY A 89 13.15 -3.89 -15.03
C GLY A 89 13.26 -2.83 -16.12
N ASP A 90 12.12 -2.26 -16.54
CA ASP A 90 12.05 -1.46 -17.75
C ASP A 90 11.33 -0.14 -17.45
N ASP A 91 12.13 0.78 -16.92
CA ASP A 91 11.77 2.18 -16.66
C ASP A 91 11.22 2.85 -17.92
N GLU A 92 11.86 2.55 -19.04
CA GLU A 92 11.55 3.06 -20.35
C GLU A 92 10.18 2.55 -20.84
N PHE A 93 9.85 1.29 -20.53
CA PHE A 93 8.54 0.72 -20.85
C PHE A 93 7.41 1.52 -20.20
N TYR A 94 7.49 1.77 -18.88
CA TYR A 94 6.42 2.47 -18.17
C TYR A 94 6.26 3.92 -18.65
N SER A 95 7.36 4.61 -18.90
CA SER A 95 7.34 5.97 -19.45
C SER A 95 6.72 6.01 -20.85
N SER A 96 7.14 5.09 -21.73
CA SER A 96 6.57 4.92 -23.06
C SER A 96 5.10 4.52 -23.03
N PHE A 97 4.73 3.59 -22.15
CA PHE A 97 3.34 3.15 -21.97
C PHE A 97 2.42 4.32 -21.57
N VAL A 98 2.83 5.12 -20.57
CA VAL A 98 2.06 6.30 -20.15
C VAL A 98 1.90 7.29 -21.30
N SER A 99 2.98 7.58 -22.03
CA SER A 99 2.93 8.50 -23.17
C SER A 99 1.96 8.01 -24.25
N ARG A 100 2.01 6.73 -24.62
CA ARG A 100 1.07 6.13 -25.60
C ARG A 100 -0.38 6.14 -25.08
N GLN A 101 -0.59 5.84 -23.80
CA GLN A 101 -1.92 5.89 -23.19
C GLN A 101 -2.52 7.29 -23.26
N LEU A 102 -1.74 8.31 -22.95
CA LEU A 102 -2.19 9.69 -23.02
C LEU A 102 -2.51 10.11 -24.46
N GLN A 103 -1.67 9.75 -25.43
CA GLN A 103 -1.92 10.03 -26.84
C GLN A 103 -3.21 9.35 -27.35
N ILE A 104 -3.41 8.07 -27.02
CA ILE A 104 -4.62 7.31 -27.41
C ILE A 104 -5.89 7.95 -26.82
N ARG A 105 -5.83 8.41 -25.54
CA ARG A 105 -6.97 9.08 -24.90
C ARG A 105 -7.22 10.46 -25.51
N ARG A 106 -6.17 11.25 -25.74
CA ARG A 106 -6.25 12.60 -26.32
C ARG A 106 -6.78 12.60 -27.74
N GLN A 107 -6.38 11.62 -28.54
CA GLN A 107 -6.87 11.44 -29.92
C GLN A 107 -8.23 10.72 -30.00
N GLN A 108 -8.85 10.40 -28.87
CA GLN A 108 -10.13 9.69 -28.79
C GLN A 108 -10.15 8.40 -29.62
N GLN A 109 -9.02 7.69 -29.66
CA GLN A 109 -8.90 6.45 -30.42
C GLN A 109 -9.89 5.37 -29.94
N SER A 110 -10.11 4.37 -30.79
CA SER A 110 -11.13 3.35 -30.60
C SER A 110 -10.97 2.58 -29.27
N ALA A 111 -12.08 2.05 -28.75
CA ALA A 111 -12.07 1.18 -27.58
C ALA A 111 -11.17 -0.05 -27.78
N TRP A 112 -11.04 -0.53 -29.02
CA TRP A 112 -10.16 -1.65 -29.38
C TRP A 112 -8.67 -1.29 -29.20
N THR A 113 -8.26 -0.08 -29.57
CA THR A 113 -6.87 0.39 -29.38
C THR A 113 -6.53 0.49 -27.88
N ARG A 114 -7.46 1.01 -27.06
CA ARG A 114 -7.30 1.05 -25.61
C ARG A 114 -7.20 -0.35 -25.01
N PHE A 115 -8.07 -1.26 -25.44
CA PHE A 115 -8.03 -2.66 -25.00
C PHE A 115 -6.69 -3.33 -25.32
N LYS A 116 -6.14 -3.12 -26.53
CA LYS A 116 -4.82 -3.66 -26.89
C LYS A 116 -3.72 -3.15 -25.97
N LEU A 117 -3.73 -1.86 -25.65
CA LEU A 117 -2.75 -1.27 -24.74
C LEU A 117 -2.87 -1.85 -23.32
N ASP A 118 -4.12 -2.02 -22.82
CA ASP A 118 -4.35 -2.66 -21.52
C ASP A 118 -3.89 -4.13 -21.51
N MET A 119 -4.01 -4.83 -22.63
CA MET A 119 -3.51 -6.22 -22.73
C MET A 119 -1.98 -6.26 -22.72
N GLU A 120 -1.31 -5.32 -23.38
CA GLU A 120 0.15 -5.20 -23.36
C GLU A 120 0.67 -4.96 -21.92
N LEU A 121 0.01 -4.11 -21.16
CA LEU A 121 0.34 -3.90 -19.74
C LEU A 121 0.19 -5.19 -18.92
N LYS A 122 -0.90 -5.92 -19.13
CA LYS A 122 -1.15 -7.20 -18.42
C LYS A 122 -0.11 -8.27 -18.80
N GLU A 123 0.29 -8.33 -20.06
CA GLU A 123 1.34 -9.23 -20.53
C GLU A 123 2.68 -8.89 -19.87
N LYS A 124 3.04 -7.60 -19.79
CA LYS A 124 4.25 -7.15 -19.10
C LYS A 124 4.24 -7.48 -17.61
N PHE A 125 3.07 -7.32 -16.94
CA PHE A 125 2.92 -7.76 -15.55
C PHE A 125 3.09 -9.27 -15.38
N SER A 126 2.48 -10.06 -16.27
CA SER A 126 2.64 -11.52 -16.26
C SER A 126 4.10 -11.93 -16.43
N GLU A 127 4.80 -11.29 -17.35
CA GLU A 127 6.22 -11.51 -17.61
C GLU A 127 7.09 -11.16 -16.38
N MET A 128 6.83 -10.04 -15.74
CA MET A 128 7.52 -9.66 -14.50
C MET A 128 7.34 -10.73 -13.42
N HIS A 129 6.13 -11.21 -13.19
CA HIS A 129 5.87 -12.24 -12.18
C HIS A 129 6.52 -13.59 -12.55
N ARG A 130 6.52 -13.96 -13.83
CA ARG A 130 7.23 -15.14 -14.34
C ARG A 130 8.73 -15.06 -14.03
N ARG A 131 9.37 -13.93 -14.33
CA ARG A 131 10.80 -13.72 -14.06
C ARG A 131 11.12 -13.73 -12.57
N ILE A 132 10.26 -13.18 -11.73
CA ILE A 132 10.41 -13.29 -10.26
C ILE A 132 10.38 -14.75 -9.81
N CYS A 133 9.47 -15.56 -10.34
CA CYS A 133 9.43 -17.00 -10.06
C CYS A 133 10.71 -17.71 -10.54
N GLU A 134 11.20 -17.37 -11.73
CA GLU A 134 12.47 -17.90 -12.27
C GLU A 134 13.68 -17.49 -11.41
N MET A 135 13.70 -16.26 -10.89
CA MET A 135 14.75 -15.81 -9.97
C MET A 135 14.72 -16.62 -8.65
N VAL A 136 13.55 -16.95 -8.12
CA VAL A 136 13.42 -17.82 -6.95
C VAL A 136 13.94 -19.23 -7.25
N ILE A 137 13.58 -19.81 -8.41
CA ILE A 137 14.12 -21.08 -8.88
C ILE A 137 15.66 -21.03 -9.01
N TYR A 138 16.17 -19.92 -9.54
CA TYR A 138 17.61 -19.71 -9.67
C TYR A 138 18.31 -19.77 -8.30
N ILE A 139 17.80 -19.04 -7.31
CA ILE A 139 18.34 -19.02 -5.93
C ILE A 139 18.32 -20.43 -5.32
N ILE A 140 17.25 -21.18 -5.51
CA ILE A 140 17.06 -22.48 -4.84
C ILE A 140 17.84 -23.60 -5.53
N GLU A 141 17.93 -23.61 -6.87
CA GLU A 141 18.42 -24.77 -7.61
C GLU A 141 19.68 -24.53 -8.43
N LYS A 142 19.86 -23.31 -8.94
CA LYS A 142 20.93 -23.03 -9.91
C LYS A 142 22.18 -22.50 -9.24
N ASP A 143 22.06 -21.91 -8.05
CA ASP A 143 23.20 -21.39 -7.29
C ASP A 143 23.25 -21.98 -5.87
N PRO A 144 23.74 -23.23 -5.72
CA PRO A 144 23.84 -23.89 -4.40
C PRO A 144 24.70 -23.11 -3.40
N LYS A 145 25.69 -22.34 -3.86
CA LYS A 145 26.54 -21.53 -2.98
C LYS A 145 25.77 -20.36 -2.39
N LEU A 146 24.97 -19.70 -3.20
CA LEU A 146 24.11 -18.60 -2.79
C LEU A 146 23.06 -19.10 -1.78
N LEU A 147 22.41 -20.24 -2.08
CA LEU A 147 21.44 -20.83 -1.17
C LEU A 147 22.08 -21.21 0.17
N GLU A 148 23.26 -21.83 0.14
CA GLU A 148 23.98 -22.21 1.36
C GLU A 148 24.39 -20.97 2.16
N GLN A 149 24.87 -19.90 1.52
CA GLN A 149 25.15 -18.62 2.16
C GLN A 149 23.91 -18.05 2.87
N ILE A 150 22.74 -18.09 2.22
CA ILE A 150 21.48 -17.63 2.81
C ILE A 150 21.13 -18.49 4.05
N LYS A 151 21.25 -19.82 3.96
CA LYS A 151 20.93 -20.72 5.07
C LYS A 151 21.90 -20.54 6.25
N GLN A 152 23.20 -20.43 6.00
CA GLN A 152 24.22 -20.26 7.04
C GLN A 152 24.13 -18.90 7.75
N ALA A 153 23.56 -17.89 7.12
CA ALA A 153 23.35 -16.59 7.74
C ALA A 153 22.39 -16.65 8.93
N ASN A 154 21.52 -17.67 8.99
CA ASN A 154 20.53 -17.87 10.07
C ASN A 154 19.70 -16.60 10.33
N PHE A 155 18.93 -16.20 9.35
CA PHE A 155 18.01 -15.04 9.45
C PHE A 155 16.89 -15.33 10.44
N ASP A 156 16.44 -14.30 11.14
CA ASP A 156 15.34 -14.35 12.10
C ASP A 156 13.99 -14.05 11.45
N LEU A 157 13.99 -13.40 10.29
CA LEU A 157 12.80 -12.85 9.65
C LEU A 157 13.03 -12.63 8.15
N MET A 158 11.96 -12.80 7.36
CA MET A 158 11.84 -12.26 6.01
C MET A 158 10.94 -11.02 6.03
N LEU A 159 11.47 -9.88 5.57
CA LEU A 159 10.71 -8.68 5.27
C LEU A 159 10.53 -8.57 3.76
N THR A 160 9.30 -8.55 3.25
CA THR A 160 9.04 -8.48 1.81
C THR A 160 7.89 -7.56 1.46
N ASP A 161 7.84 -7.15 0.20
CA ASP A 161 6.70 -6.44 -0.38
C ASP A 161 5.85 -7.45 -1.17
N PRO A 162 4.59 -7.67 -0.79
CA PRO A 162 3.74 -8.68 -1.43
C PRO A 162 3.17 -8.25 -2.78
N ALA A 163 3.61 -7.12 -3.34
CA ALA A 163 3.33 -6.77 -4.74
C ALA A 163 3.92 -7.80 -5.71
N ASN A 164 4.92 -8.58 -5.25
CA ASN A 164 5.36 -9.81 -5.90
C ASN A 164 5.40 -10.98 -4.90
N GLY A 165 5.34 -12.21 -5.40
CA GLY A 165 5.27 -13.41 -4.56
C GLY A 165 6.60 -14.07 -4.26
N GLY A 166 7.71 -13.57 -4.78
CA GLY A 166 9.01 -14.21 -4.65
C GLY A 166 9.45 -14.36 -3.20
N GLY A 167 9.37 -13.28 -2.43
CA GLY A 167 9.71 -13.29 -1.02
C GLY A 167 8.83 -14.21 -0.17
N VAL A 168 7.55 -14.36 -0.54
CA VAL A 168 6.62 -15.28 0.15
C VAL A 168 7.07 -16.73 0.01
N VAL A 169 7.33 -17.17 -1.23
CA VAL A 169 7.77 -18.53 -1.51
C VAL A 169 9.13 -18.81 -0.88
N LEU A 170 10.07 -17.87 -1.01
CA LEU A 170 11.41 -18.03 -0.43
C LEU A 170 11.38 -18.08 1.11
N ALA A 171 10.53 -17.28 1.77
CA ALA A 171 10.36 -17.30 3.22
C ALA A 171 9.87 -18.68 3.71
N HIS A 172 8.86 -19.24 3.04
CA HIS A 172 8.36 -20.58 3.36
C HIS A 172 9.40 -21.66 3.10
N TYR A 173 10.14 -21.56 1.99
CA TYR A 173 11.21 -22.51 1.68
C TYR A 173 12.33 -22.51 2.74
N LEU A 174 12.64 -21.34 3.28
CA LEU A 174 13.64 -21.14 4.34
C LEU A 174 13.08 -21.31 5.76
N ASN A 175 11.77 -21.53 5.90
CA ASN A 175 11.06 -21.60 7.18
C ASN A 175 11.27 -20.34 8.06
N LEU A 176 11.21 -19.16 7.45
CA LEU A 176 11.35 -17.88 8.12
C LEU A 176 9.99 -17.26 8.45
N PRO A 177 9.84 -16.64 9.64
CA PRO A 177 8.73 -15.74 9.92
C PRO A 177 8.63 -14.64 8.86
N LEU A 178 7.41 -14.23 8.53
CA LEU A 178 7.16 -13.37 7.38
C LEU A 178 6.43 -12.09 7.77
N VAL A 179 7.03 -10.95 7.45
CA VAL A 179 6.41 -9.62 7.60
C VAL A 179 6.29 -8.94 6.25
N PHE A 180 5.11 -8.40 5.99
CA PHE A 180 4.83 -7.65 4.76
C PHE A 180 4.87 -6.14 4.98
N ASN A 181 5.55 -5.43 4.08
CA ASN A 181 5.40 -4.00 3.86
C ASN A 181 4.46 -3.76 2.68
N VAL A 182 3.19 -3.46 2.94
CA VAL A 182 2.10 -3.64 1.98
C VAL A 182 1.56 -2.33 1.45
N ARG A 183 1.53 -2.19 0.11
CA ARG A 183 0.59 -1.29 -0.56
C ARG A 183 -0.41 -2.09 -1.39
N PHE A 184 0.08 -3.01 -2.19
CA PHE A 184 -0.69 -3.97 -2.97
C PHE A 184 -0.17 -5.38 -2.75
N THR A 185 -0.96 -6.33 -3.19
CA THR A 185 -0.56 -7.73 -3.31
C THR A 185 -0.69 -8.16 -4.76
N VAL A 186 -0.14 -9.31 -5.09
CA VAL A 186 -0.36 -9.90 -6.42
C VAL A 186 -1.84 -10.11 -6.75
N HIS A 187 -2.70 -10.19 -5.73
CA HIS A 187 -4.15 -10.37 -5.85
C HIS A 187 -4.94 -9.06 -5.90
N GLY A 188 -4.28 -7.93 -5.70
CA GLY A 188 -4.90 -6.62 -5.56
C GLY A 188 -4.66 -6.02 -4.18
N GLU A 189 -5.71 -5.66 -3.44
CA GLU A 189 -5.55 -5.08 -2.11
C GLU A 189 -5.50 -6.15 -1.02
N ALA A 190 -4.60 -5.94 -0.07
CA ALA A 190 -4.26 -6.87 0.98
C ALA A 190 -5.44 -7.29 1.87
N HIS A 191 -6.31 -6.37 2.26
CA HIS A 191 -7.44 -6.66 3.14
C HIS A 191 -8.38 -7.72 2.57
N PHE A 192 -8.58 -7.77 1.25
CA PHE A 192 -9.41 -8.80 0.63
C PHE A 192 -8.84 -10.21 0.78
N ALA A 193 -7.55 -10.31 1.08
CA ALA A 193 -6.90 -11.60 1.34
C ALA A 193 -7.03 -12.05 2.80
N ILE A 194 -7.11 -11.12 3.77
CA ILE A 194 -6.92 -11.43 5.19
C ILE A 194 -8.02 -10.90 6.11
N ALA A 195 -8.87 -9.97 5.67
CA ALA A 195 -9.90 -9.38 6.50
C ALA A 195 -11.28 -9.49 5.86
N PRO A 196 -12.36 -9.57 6.65
CA PRO A 196 -13.72 -9.50 6.13
C PRO A 196 -13.89 -8.22 5.29
N SER A 197 -14.28 -8.38 4.04
CA SER A 197 -14.42 -7.25 3.10
C SER A 197 -15.80 -7.28 2.43
N PRO A 198 -16.87 -6.89 3.15
CA PRO A 198 -18.23 -6.88 2.60
C PRO A 198 -18.33 -5.89 1.43
N LEU A 199 -18.55 -6.41 0.21
CA LEU A 199 -18.63 -5.62 -1.02
C LEU A 199 -19.79 -4.63 -1.06
N SER A 200 -20.69 -4.68 -0.07
CA SER A 200 -21.80 -3.75 0.07
C SER A 200 -21.41 -2.34 0.52
N TYR A 201 -20.26 -2.21 1.24
CA TYR A 201 -19.76 -0.92 1.72
C TYR A 201 -18.22 -0.81 1.69
N VAL A 202 -17.51 -1.90 1.40
CA VAL A 202 -16.06 -1.85 1.18
C VAL A 202 -15.81 -1.74 -0.32
N PRO A 203 -15.36 -0.58 -0.83
CA PRO A 203 -15.07 -0.42 -2.24
C PRO A 203 -13.86 -1.26 -2.62
N PHE A 204 -13.95 -1.98 -3.74
CA PHE A 204 -12.79 -2.69 -4.27
C PHE A 204 -11.80 -1.68 -4.88
N PRO A 205 -10.49 -1.84 -4.66
CA PRO A 205 -9.47 -0.92 -5.18
C PRO A 205 -9.60 -0.70 -6.69
N LEU A 206 -9.30 0.51 -7.12
CA LEU A 206 -9.42 0.98 -8.51
C LEU A 206 -10.87 1.16 -8.99
N SER A 207 -11.87 0.94 -8.14
CA SER A 207 -13.28 1.17 -8.50
C SER A 207 -13.70 2.64 -8.45
N GLN A 208 -12.91 3.49 -7.78
CA GLN A 208 -13.21 4.89 -7.47
C GLN A 208 -14.52 5.09 -6.70
N LEU A 209 -15.02 4.03 -6.06
CA LEU A 209 -16.22 4.06 -5.22
C LEU A 209 -15.88 4.55 -3.80
N THR A 210 -16.93 4.86 -3.04
CA THR A 210 -16.84 5.21 -1.62
C THR A 210 -17.53 4.13 -0.78
N ASP A 211 -17.43 4.21 0.53
CA ASP A 211 -18.12 3.33 1.48
C ASP A 211 -19.65 3.53 1.52
N ASN A 212 -20.15 4.61 0.92
CA ASN A 212 -21.57 4.87 0.73
C ASN A 212 -21.97 4.65 -0.74
N MET A 213 -22.38 3.42 -1.08
CA MET A 213 -22.70 2.99 -2.43
C MET A 213 -24.20 2.85 -2.68
N THR A 214 -24.70 3.38 -3.80
CA THR A 214 -26.02 3.07 -4.34
C THR A 214 -26.11 1.59 -4.76
N PHE A 215 -27.31 1.09 -5.03
CA PHE A 215 -27.48 -0.27 -5.53
C PHE A 215 -26.64 -0.58 -6.78
N LEU A 216 -26.64 0.31 -7.77
CA LEU A 216 -25.87 0.12 -9.00
C LEU A 216 -24.35 0.14 -8.75
N GLN A 217 -23.91 1.00 -7.83
CA GLN A 217 -22.49 1.03 -7.43
C GLN A 217 -22.07 -0.25 -6.70
N ARG A 218 -22.92 -0.80 -5.82
CA ARG A 218 -22.66 -2.11 -5.20
C ARG A 218 -22.61 -3.23 -6.24
N THR A 219 -23.52 -3.21 -7.21
CA THR A 219 -23.52 -4.20 -8.31
C THR A 219 -22.22 -4.09 -9.10
N TYR A 220 -21.79 -2.87 -9.44
CA TYR A 220 -20.52 -2.64 -10.12
C TYR A 220 -19.33 -3.14 -9.26
N ASN A 221 -19.32 -2.86 -7.96
CA ASN A 221 -18.26 -3.29 -7.06
C ASN A 221 -18.10 -4.82 -7.01
N VAL A 222 -19.21 -5.56 -6.96
CA VAL A 222 -19.23 -7.03 -6.99
C VAL A 222 -18.70 -7.56 -8.33
N LEU A 223 -19.18 -7.02 -9.45
CA LEU A 223 -18.75 -7.44 -10.78
C LEU A 223 -17.25 -7.15 -10.98
N PHE A 224 -16.81 -5.97 -10.59
CA PHE A 224 -15.42 -5.55 -10.71
C PHE A 224 -14.49 -6.45 -9.88
N TYR A 225 -14.84 -6.74 -8.63
CA TYR A 225 -14.14 -7.71 -7.79
C TYR A 225 -14.02 -9.09 -8.45
N THR A 226 -15.15 -9.63 -8.94
CA THR A 226 -15.18 -10.96 -9.56
C THR A 226 -14.29 -11.03 -10.80
N ILE A 227 -14.36 -10.00 -11.66
CA ILE A 227 -13.54 -9.92 -12.87
C ILE A 227 -12.05 -9.84 -12.50
N ARG A 228 -11.70 -9.04 -11.50
CA ARG A 228 -10.30 -8.89 -11.06
C ARG A 228 -9.73 -10.19 -10.50
N LEU A 229 -10.49 -10.92 -9.70
CA LEU A 229 -10.07 -12.24 -9.22
C LEU A 229 -9.90 -13.26 -10.36
N PHE A 230 -10.81 -13.24 -11.33
CA PHE A 230 -10.70 -14.10 -12.50
C PHE A 230 -9.44 -13.78 -13.31
N LEU A 231 -9.19 -12.50 -13.58
CA LEU A 231 -7.98 -12.06 -14.29
C LEU A 231 -6.70 -12.46 -13.55
N TYR A 232 -6.67 -12.31 -12.22
CA TYR A 232 -5.55 -12.79 -11.44
C TYR A 232 -5.30 -14.29 -11.65
N LYS A 233 -6.34 -15.12 -11.51
CA LYS A 233 -6.24 -16.57 -11.70
C LYS A 233 -5.74 -16.98 -13.09
N CYS A 234 -6.07 -16.21 -14.12
CA CYS A 234 -5.66 -16.53 -15.50
C CYS A 234 -4.27 -16.00 -15.86
N ILE A 235 -3.83 -14.88 -15.28
CA ILE A 235 -2.63 -14.15 -15.73
C ILE A 235 -1.43 -14.39 -14.83
N VAL A 236 -1.60 -14.20 -13.52
CA VAL A 236 -0.52 -14.23 -12.54
C VAL A 236 -0.47 -15.51 -11.73
N GLY A 237 -1.65 -16.02 -11.34
CA GLY A 237 -1.79 -17.21 -10.49
C GLY A 237 -1.02 -18.43 -10.97
N PRO A 238 -1.04 -18.78 -12.27
CA PRO A 238 -0.35 -19.98 -12.77
C PRO A 238 1.15 -20.01 -12.49
N HIS A 239 1.83 -18.85 -12.51
CA HIS A 239 3.27 -18.78 -12.23
C HIS A 239 3.58 -19.20 -10.79
N TYR A 240 2.81 -18.71 -9.83
CA TYR A 240 3.01 -19.04 -8.42
C TYR A 240 2.49 -20.43 -8.04
N SER A 241 1.42 -20.90 -8.68
CA SER A 241 0.94 -22.27 -8.49
C SER A 241 2.01 -23.26 -8.93
N ALA A 242 2.58 -23.09 -10.11
CA ALA A 242 3.67 -23.97 -10.58
C ALA A 242 4.90 -23.95 -9.65
N LEU A 243 5.19 -22.80 -9.04
CA LEU A 243 6.29 -22.67 -8.08
C LEU A 243 5.97 -23.39 -6.76
N CYS A 244 4.73 -23.31 -6.28
CA CYS A 244 4.26 -24.02 -5.09
C CYS A 244 4.25 -25.54 -5.31
N ASP A 245 3.70 -26.01 -6.42
CA ASP A 245 3.67 -27.43 -6.77
C ASP A 245 5.08 -28.04 -6.79
N ARG A 246 6.05 -27.25 -7.26
CA ARG A 246 7.45 -27.69 -7.36
C ARG A 246 8.13 -27.87 -6.01
N TYR A 247 7.87 -27.01 -5.03
CA TYR A 247 8.61 -26.98 -3.76
C TYR A 247 7.81 -27.48 -2.55
N PHE A 248 6.49 -27.43 -2.61
CA PHE A 248 5.63 -27.77 -1.46
C PHE A 248 4.59 -28.85 -1.77
N GLY A 249 4.44 -29.23 -3.05
CA GLY A 249 3.46 -30.21 -3.51
C GLY A 249 2.09 -29.58 -3.88
N PRO A 250 1.21 -30.37 -4.52
CA PRO A 250 -0.03 -29.88 -5.12
C PRO A 250 -1.12 -29.49 -4.11
N ASP A 251 -0.98 -29.88 -2.86
CA ASP A 251 -1.98 -29.63 -1.81
C ASP A 251 -1.86 -28.23 -1.19
N LEU A 252 -0.73 -27.52 -1.41
CA LEU A 252 -0.47 -26.22 -0.83
C LEU A 252 -0.63 -25.11 -1.88
N HIS A 253 -1.67 -24.32 -1.73
CA HIS A 253 -1.91 -23.20 -2.64
C HIS A 253 -1.13 -21.95 -2.26
N TYR A 254 -0.63 -21.23 -3.25
CA TYR A 254 0.10 -19.97 -3.05
C TYR A 254 -0.64 -18.97 -2.14
N PHE A 255 -1.98 -18.92 -2.24
CA PHE A 255 -2.79 -18.04 -1.41
C PHE A 255 -2.70 -18.35 0.09
N GLU A 256 -2.55 -19.62 0.45
CA GLU A 256 -2.37 -20.05 1.84
C GLU A 256 -1.01 -19.61 2.39
N LEU A 257 0.05 -19.71 1.59
CA LEU A 257 1.38 -19.20 1.95
C LEU A 257 1.33 -17.69 2.22
N PHE A 258 0.57 -16.99 1.41
CA PHE A 258 0.38 -15.57 1.51
C PHE A 258 -0.38 -15.16 2.79
N GLN A 259 -1.47 -15.86 3.11
CA GLN A 259 -2.25 -15.64 4.34
C GLN A 259 -1.48 -16.05 5.61
N ALA A 260 -0.45 -16.86 5.49
CA ALA A 260 0.38 -17.30 6.60
C ALA A 260 1.37 -16.23 7.11
N ALA A 261 1.47 -15.08 6.47
CA ALA A 261 2.31 -13.98 6.96
C ALA A 261 1.93 -13.56 8.39
N ASP A 262 2.94 -13.32 9.21
CA ASP A 262 2.76 -13.01 10.63
C ASP A 262 2.17 -11.61 10.83
N ILE A 263 2.73 -10.60 10.19
CA ILE A 263 2.31 -9.21 10.29
C ILE A 263 2.20 -8.57 8.90
N TRP A 264 1.16 -7.77 8.73
CA TRP A 264 0.87 -6.99 7.54
C TRP A 264 1.01 -5.51 7.88
N LEU A 265 2.14 -4.89 7.55
CA LEU A 265 2.35 -3.45 7.72
C LEU A 265 1.71 -2.72 6.54
N MET A 266 0.49 -2.25 6.75
CA MET A 266 -0.28 -1.56 5.72
C MET A 266 0.18 -0.11 5.59
N ARG A 267 0.70 0.27 4.43
CA ARG A 267 1.18 1.64 4.13
C ARG A 267 0.03 2.64 3.92
N VAL A 268 -1.01 2.49 4.68
CA VAL A 268 -2.20 3.35 4.67
C VAL A 268 -2.72 3.53 6.09
N ASP A 269 -3.62 4.49 6.28
CA ASP A 269 -4.39 4.70 7.50
C ASP A 269 -5.83 5.12 7.17
N PHE A 270 -6.68 5.31 8.18
CA PHE A 270 -8.08 5.68 7.99
C PHE A 270 -8.31 7.19 7.82
N VAL A 271 -7.26 8.00 7.85
CA VAL A 271 -7.31 9.38 7.35
C VAL A 271 -7.40 9.37 5.82
N PHE A 272 -6.78 8.38 5.19
CA PHE A 272 -6.77 8.19 3.74
C PHE A 272 -7.79 7.14 3.27
N GLU A 273 -7.85 5.94 3.89
CA GLU A 273 -8.78 4.87 3.50
C GLU A 273 -10.18 5.06 4.11
N PHE A 274 -11.18 4.41 3.52
CA PHE A 274 -12.51 4.31 4.12
C PHE A 274 -12.50 3.29 5.26
N PRO A 275 -13.28 3.50 6.34
CA PRO A 275 -13.40 2.55 7.44
C PRO A 275 -13.88 1.18 6.97
N ARG A 276 -13.22 0.12 7.46
CA ARG A 276 -13.50 -1.26 7.08
C ARG A 276 -13.09 -2.24 8.19
N PRO A 277 -13.57 -3.48 8.19
CA PRO A 277 -13.08 -4.51 9.10
C PRO A 277 -11.58 -4.76 8.92
N THR A 278 -10.91 -5.09 10.01
CA THR A 278 -9.48 -5.39 10.04
C THR A 278 -9.20 -6.63 10.90
N MET A 279 -7.96 -7.09 10.91
CA MET A 279 -7.52 -8.25 11.69
C MET A 279 -6.40 -7.86 12.66
N PRO A 280 -6.19 -8.62 13.75
CA PRO A 280 -5.16 -8.31 14.77
C PRO A 280 -3.74 -8.23 14.22
N ASN A 281 -3.42 -8.97 13.16
CA ASN A 281 -2.09 -8.95 12.51
C ASN A 281 -1.96 -7.89 11.41
N VAL A 282 -2.95 -7.02 11.25
CA VAL A 282 -2.93 -5.88 10.31
C VAL A 282 -2.60 -4.61 11.06
N ILE A 283 -1.45 -4.03 10.76
CA ILE A 283 -0.93 -2.82 11.40
C ILE A 283 -0.88 -1.69 10.38
N TYR A 284 -1.57 -0.61 10.68
CA TYR A 284 -1.62 0.56 9.82
C TYR A 284 -0.45 1.49 10.10
N VAL A 285 0.37 1.72 9.09
CA VAL A 285 1.61 2.51 9.16
C VAL A 285 1.66 3.58 8.06
N GLY A 286 0.50 4.09 7.65
CA GLY A 286 0.41 5.15 6.64
C GLY A 286 1.27 6.35 7.01
N GLY A 287 2.04 6.86 6.05
CA GLY A 287 2.89 8.03 6.28
C GLY A 287 4.15 7.80 7.12
N PHE A 288 4.54 6.56 7.41
CA PHE A 288 5.74 6.27 8.21
C PHE A 288 7.04 6.85 7.64
N GLN A 289 7.07 7.16 6.33
CA GLN A 289 8.18 7.82 5.66
C GLN A 289 8.18 9.35 5.84
N CYS A 290 7.09 9.94 6.34
CA CYS A 290 6.96 11.37 6.50
C CYS A 290 7.74 11.86 7.72
N ASN A 291 8.43 12.98 7.56
CA ASN A 291 9.24 13.59 8.59
C ASN A 291 9.01 15.10 8.66
N PRO A 292 9.31 15.77 9.77
CA PRO A 292 9.40 17.22 9.81
C PRO A 292 10.30 17.72 8.68
N ALA A 293 9.93 18.83 8.08
CA ALA A 293 10.70 19.43 7.00
C ALA A 293 12.08 19.84 7.49
N LYS A 294 13.10 19.55 6.69
CA LYS A 294 14.46 20.05 6.87
C LYS A 294 14.64 21.34 6.08
N GLU A 295 15.68 22.09 6.44
CA GLU A 295 16.07 23.26 5.67
C GLU A 295 16.41 22.90 4.22
N LEU A 296 15.97 23.74 3.30
CA LEU A 296 16.26 23.56 1.89
C LEU A 296 17.70 23.98 1.58
N GLN A 297 18.26 23.46 0.49
CA GLN A 297 19.53 23.94 -0.05
C GLN A 297 19.37 25.41 -0.47
N ARG A 298 20.42 26.21 -0.32
CA ARG A 298 20.40 27.66 -0.48
C ARG A 298 19.77 28.14 -1.78
N ASP A 299 20.18 27.57 -2.90
CA ASP A 299 19.67 28.00 -4.22
C ASP A 299 18.15 27.76 -4.36
N LEU A 300 17.68 26.64 -3.79
CA LEU A 300 16.25 26.29 -3.79
C LEU A 300 15.48 27.17 -2.79
N GLU A 301 16.06 27.43 -1.63
CA GLU A 301 15.49 28.33 -0.63
C GLU A 301 15.36 29.76 -1.18
N ASP A 302 16.41 30.29 -1.83
CA ASP A 302 16.39 31.62 -2.45
C ASP A 302 15.29 31.72 -3.52
N PHE A 303 15.10 30.67 -4.32
CA PHE A 303 14.00 30.61 -5.29
C PHE A 303 12.63 30.61 -4.60
N VAL A 304 12.46 29.81 -3.54
CA VAL A 304 11.21 29.76 -2.75
C VAL A 304 10.93 31.11 -2.10
N GLN A 305 11.95 31.76 -1.51
CA GLN A 305 11.79 33.07 -0.89
C GLN A 305 11.43 34.16 -1.90
N SER A 306 11.91 34.06 -3.13
CA SER A 306 11.57 35.02 -4.23
C SER A 306 10.08 35.00 -4.63
N SER A 307 9.29 34.02 -4.13
CA SER A 307 7.83 33.96 -4.37
C SER A 307 7.01 35.02 -3.61
N GLY A 308 7.62 35.72 -2.66
CA GLY A 308 6.95 36.72 -1.84
C GLY A 308 5.75 36.13 -1.08
N GLU A 309 4.61 36.80 -1.13
CA GLU A 309 3.37 36.36 -0.48
C GLU A 309 2.57 35.36 -1.32
N HIS A 310 2.82 35.29 -2.62
CA HIS A 310 2.12 34.36 -3.52
C HIS A 310 2.44 32.88 -3.20
N GLY A 311 3.67 32.65 -2.74
CA GLY A 311 4.12 31.30 -2.38
C GLY A 311 4.43 30.42 -3.59
N VAL A 312 4.54 29.11 -3.32
CA VAL A 312 5.07 28.13 -4.28
C VAL A 312 4.03 27.05 -4.58
N ILE A 313 3.97 26.64 -5.84
CA ILE A 313 3.33 25.42 -6.31
C ILE A 313 4.45 24.39 -6.55
N MET A 314 4.34 23.22 -5.97
CA MET A 314 5.23 22.11 -6.25
C MET A 314 4.54 21.12 -7.20
N MET A 315 5.25 20.65 -8.24
CA MET A 315 4.75 19.61 -9.14
C MET A 315 5.71 18.42 -9.23
N SER A 316 5.14 17.21 -9.02
CA SER A 316 5.84 15.94 -9.20
C SER A 316 4.88 14.85 -9.68
N LEU A 317 5.25 14.16 -10.74
CA LEU A 317 4.51 13.02 -11.27
C LEU A 317 5.10 11.66 -10.81
N GLY A 318 5.86 11.67 -9.71
CA GLY A 318 6.41 10.48 -9.09
C GLY A 318 7.74 10.02 -9.69
N THR A 319 8.16 8.82 -9.35
CA THR A 319 9.48 8.28 -9.73
C THR A 319 9.52 7.76 -11.16
N LEU A 320 8.41 7.22 -11.67
CA LEU A 320 8.34 6.53 -12.96
C LEU A 320 8.15 7.48 -14.16
N VAL A 321 7.52 8.63 -13.97
CA VAL A 321 7.20 9.57 -15.05
C VAL A 321 7.95 10.87 -14.84
N GLY A 322 9.11 10.98 -15.48
CA GLY A 322 9.93 12.18 -15.45
C GLY A 322 9.61 13.18 -16.56
N GLN A 323 8.89 12.76 -17.60
CA GLN A 323 8.54 13.57 -18.77
C GLN A 323 7.10 13.27 -19.22
N LEU A 324 6.51 14.24 -19.89
CA LEU A 324 5.20 14.15 -20.53
C LEU A 324 5.34 14.38 -22.04
N PRO A 325 4.33 13.99 -22.85
CA PRO A 325 4.23 14.47 -24.22
C PRO A 325 4.33 16.00 -24.27
N LEU A 326 5.12 16.54 -25.20
CA LEU A 326 5.45 17.96 -25.24
C LEU A 326 4.21 18.86 -25.34
N ASP A 327 3.19 18.46 -26.07
CA ASP A 327 1.93 19.18 -26.19
C ASP A 327 1.19 19.32 -24.85
N ILE A 328 1.26 18.31 -23.99
CA ILE A 328 0.71 18.34 -22.63
C ILE A 328 1.61 19.20 -21.71
N ALA A 329 2.92 19.02 -21.81
CA ALA A 329 3.87 19.78 -21.02
C ALA A 329 3.81 21.29 -21.33
N ASP A 330 3.63 21.66 -22.59
CA ASP A 330 3.45 23.04 -23.02
C ASP A 330 2.15 23.67 -22.46
N GLU A 331 1.04 22.94 -22.44
CA GLU A 331 -0.21 23.46 -21.85
C GLU A 331 -0.09 23.65 -20.32
N ILE A 332 0.57 22.72 -19.63
CA ILE A 332 0.84 22.83 -18.19
C ILE A 332 1.77 24.02 -17.90
N ALA A 333 2.85 24.17 -18.64
CA ALA A 333 3.79 25.28 -18.49
C ALA A 333 3.14 26.64 -18.79
N ALA A 334 2.31 26.70 -19.85
CA ALA A 334 1.54 27.91 -20.19
C ALA A 334 0.54 28.31 -19.11
N ALA A 335 -0.07 27.35 -18.42
CA ALA A 335 -0.93 27.63 -17.27
C ALA A 335 -0.11 28.20 -16.10
N PHE A 336 1.02 27.58 -15.76
CA PHE A 336 1.92 28.07 -14.71
C PHE A 336 2.43 29.50 -14.99
N ALA A 337 2.81 29.78 -16.23
CA ALA A 337 3.32 31.10 -16.63
C ALA A 337 2.31 32.26 -16.39
N GLN A 338 1.01 31.94 -16.27
CA GLN A 338 -0.05 32.93 -16.01
C GLN A 338 -0.34 33.12 -14.50
N LEU A 339 0.35 32.43 -13.62
CA LEU A 339 0.13 32.51 -12.18
C LEU A 339 1.21 33.38 -11.51
N PRO A 340 0.89 34.09 -10.42
CA PRO A 340 1.87 34.90 -9.68
C PRO A 340 2.78 34.04 -8.78
N GLN A 341 2.41 32.77 -8.51
CA GLN A 341 3.20 31.83 -7.71
C GLN A 341 4.48 31.42 -8.43
N LYS A 342 5.53 31.13 -7.67
CA LYS A 342 6.68 30.38 -8.18
C LYS A 342 6.30 28.91 -8.28
N VAL A 343 6.85 28.22 -9.28
CA VAL A 343 6.60 26.80 -9.53
C VAL A 343 7.92 26.04 -9.48
N ILE A 344 7.95 24.94 -8.76
CA ILE A 344 9.07 23.99 -8.77
C ILE A 344 8.53 22.68 -9.33
N TRP A 345 9.00 22.33 -10.50
CA TRP A 345 8.51 21.18 -11.26
C TRP A 345 9.62 20.14 -11.47
N ARG A 346 9.42 18.93 -10.94
CA ARG A 346 10.30 17.80 -11.28
C ARG A 346 10.02 17.36 -12.71
N TYR A 347 10.97 17.64 -13.58
CA TYR A 347 10.86 17.35 -15.01
C TYR A 347 12.23 16.98 -15.61
N THR A 348 12.29 15.89 -16.40
CA THR A 348 13.53 15.36 -16.98
C THR A 348 13.50 15.33 -18.51
N GLY A 349 12.39 15.73 -19.13
CA GLY A 349 12.22 15.85 -20.58
C GLY A 349 12.77 17.14 -21.14
N GLU A 350 12.57 17.35 -22.45
CA GLU A 350 12.83 18.62 -23.12
C GLU A 350 12.00 19.73 -22.47
N PRO A 351 12.60 20.88 -22.11
CA PRO A 351 11.87 22.00 -21.53
C PRO A 351 10.70 22.43 -22.40
N PRO A 352 9.50 22.64 -21.82
CA PRO A 352 8.34 23.14 -22.58
C PRO A 352 8.62 24.50 -23.23
N SER A 353 8.12 24.69 -24.45
CA SER A 353 8.32 25.94 -25.21
C SER A 353 7.61 27.16 -24.57
N THR A 354 6.61 26.91 -23.75
CA THR A 354 5.80 27.92 -23.05
C THR A 354 6.23 28.12 -21.59
N LEU A 355 7.43 27.65 -21.21
CA LEU A 355 7.96 27.75 -19.86
C LEU A 355 8.08 29.23 -19.41
N GLY A 356 7.43 29.56 -18.30
CA GLY A 356 7.48 30.92 -17.72
C GLY A 356 8.69 31.12 -16.80
N ASN A 357 9.10 32.38 -16.61
CA ASN A 357 10.21 32.76 -15.70
C ASN A 357 9.89 32.51 -14.22
N ASN A 358 8.66 32.17 -13.88
CA ASN A 358 8.24 31.78 -12.55
C ASN A 358 8.41 30.27 -12.27
N THR A 359 8.83 29.47 -13.25
CA THR A 359 8.91 28.01 -13.15
C THR A 359 10.36 27.54 -13.19
N LEU A 360 10.78 26.79 -12.16
CA LEU A 360 12.05 26.11 -12.05
C LEU A 360 11.87 24.62 -12.33
N LEU A 361 12.55 24.11 -13.37
CA LEU A 361 12.62 22.68 -13.67
C LEU A 361 13.78 22.04 -12.91
N VAL A 362 13.53 20.93 -12.24
CA VAL A 362 14.54 20.19 -11.49
C VAL A 362 14.46 18.68 -11.78
N LYS A 363 15.59 18.00 -11.79
CA LYS A 363 15.63 16.54 -12.00
C LYS A 363 15.16 15.74 -10.79
N TRP A 364 15.38 16.27 -9.59
CA TRP A 364 14.99 15.68 -8.33
C TRP A 364 14.54 16.72 -7.33
N LEU A 365 13.54 16.38 -6.50
CA LEU A 365 12.97 17.26 -5.48
C LEU A 365 13.24 16.71 -4.08
N PRO A 366 13.61 17.53 -3.09
CA PRO A 366 13.44 17.23 -1.68
C PRO A 366 11.94 17.39 -1.30
N GLN A 367 11.11 16.43 -1.77
CA GLN A 367 9.64 16.57 -1.80
C GLN A 367 9.04 16.78 -0.41
N ASN A 368 9.45 15.98 0.59
CA ASN A 368 8.99 16.13 1.97
C ASN A 368 9.29 17.54 2.53
N ASP A 369 10.50 18.04 2.28
CA ASP A 369 10.97 19.30 2.84
C ASP A 369 10.29 20.52 2.15
N LEU A 370 10.11 20.41 0.84
CA LEU A 370 9.34 21.42 0.07
C LEU A 370 7.86 21.46 0.47
N LEU A 371 7.23 20.29 0.67
CA LEU A 371 5.84 20.25 1.13
C LEU A 371 5.70 20.85 2.53
N GLY A 372 6.66 20.64 3.41
CA GLY A 372 6.66 21.24 4.76
C GLY A 372 7.06 22.71 4.80
N HIS A 373 7.52 23.30 3.70
CA HIS A 373 7.89 24.69 3.67
C HIS A 373 6.65 25.62 3.75
N VAL A 374 6.68 26.63 4.60
CA VAL A 374 5.54 27.53 4.89
C VAL A 374 4.97 28.23 3.66
N LYS A 375 5.79 28.43 2.63
CA LYS A 375 5.38 29.06 1.37
C LYS A 375 4.74 28.09 0.37
N THR A 376 4.77 26.77 0.61
CA THR A 376 4.12 25.80 -0.30
C THR A 376 2.60 25.87 -0.16
N LYS A 377 1.94 26.23 -1.25
CA LYS A 377 0.49 26.43 -1.31
C LYS A 377 -0.27 25.24 -1.87
N VAL A 378 0.24 24.62 -2.92
CA VAL A 378 -0.42 23.53 -3.66
C VAL A 378 0.61 22.50 -4.10
N PHE A 379 0.21 21.24 -4.05
CA PHE A 379 0.95 20.12 -4.63
C PHE A 379 0.24 19.60 -5.88
N VAL A 380 0.85 19.74 -7.04
CA VAL A 380 0.41 19.07 -8.26
C VAL A 380 1.00 17.68 -8.29
N SER A 381 0.14 16.69 -8.12
CA SER A 381 0.53 15.30 -7.90
C SER A 381 -0.19 14.33 -8.83
N HIS A 382 0.52 13.28 -9.24
CA HIS A 382 -0.11 12.16 -9.95
C HIS A 382 -1.01 11.27 -9.06
N GLY A 383 -0.96 11.42 -7.73
CA GLY A 383 -1.78 10.61 -6.81
C GLY A 383 -1.10 9.34 -6.29
N GLY A 384 0.22 9.24 -6.40
CA GLY A 384 0.98 8.17 -5.74
C GLY A 384 0.91 8.28 -4.21
N THR A 385 0.76 7.15 -3.53
CA THR A 385 0.47 7.07 -2.09
C THR A 385 1.51 7.81 -1.24
N ASN A 386 2.81 7.69 -1.58
CA ASN A 386 3.86 8.36 -0.82
C ASN A 386 3.67 9.88 -0.81
N GLY A 387 3.45 10.49 -1.98
CA GLY A 387 3.22 11.93 -2.07
C GLY A 387 1.91 12.39 -1.44
N ILE A 388 0.86 11.54 -1.48
CA ILE A 388 -0.39 11.83 -0.78
C ILE A 388 -0.17 11.91 0.73
N PHE A 389 0.54 10.95 1.34
CA PHE A 389 0.81 10.98 2.77
C PHE A 389 1.72 12.16 3.17
N GLU A 390 2.71 12.50 2.35
CA GLU A 390 3.51 13.71 2.58
C GLU A 390 2.65 14.98 2.51
N ALA A 391 1.73 15.07 1.54
CA ALA A 391 0.79 16.19 1.43
C ALA A 391 -0.17 16.26 2.62
N ILE A 392 -0.69 15.12 3.10
CA ILE A 392 -1.50 15.03 4.32
C ILE A 392 -0.66 15.48 5.53
N TYR A 393 0.53 14.92 5.71
CA TYR A 393 1.41 15.21 6.85
C TYR A 393 1.69 16.70 6.99
N HIS A 394 1.98 17.39 5.87
CA HIS A 394 2.28 18.82 5.84
C HIS A 394 1.06 19.74 5.63
N GLY A 395 -0.13 19.16 5.44
CA GLY A 395 -1.37 19.93 5.29
C GLY A 395 -1.46 20.70 3.97
N VAL A 396 -0.89 20.20 2.87
CA VAL A 396 -0.84 20.84 1.55
C VAL A 396 -1.91 20.26 0.63
N PRO A 397 -2.88 21.07 0.12
CA PRO A 397 -3.92 20.60 -0.79
C PRO A 397 -3.35 20.19 -2.15
N ILE A 398 -4.10 19.33 -2.86
CA ILE A 398 -3.63 18.67 -4.08
C ILE A 398 -4.43 19.12 -5.30
N VAL A 399 -3.71 19.37 -6.41
CA VAL A 399 -4.27 19.28 -7.77
C VAL A 399 -3.78 17.97 -8.37
N GLY A 400 -4.71 17.03 -8.61
CA GLY A 400 -4.40 15.68 -9.02
C GLY A 400 -4.40 15.50 -10.53
N LEU A 401 -3.35 14.90 -11.07
CA LEU A 401 -3.17 14.53 -12.49
C LEU A 401 -2.88 13.02 -12.59
N PRO A 402 -3.89 12.15 -12.46
CA PRO A 402 -3.66 10.70 -12.47
C PRO A 402 -3.20 10.22 -13.85
N LEU A 403 -2.25 9.30 -13.85
CA LEU A 403 -1.64 8.71 -15.04
C LEU A 403 -1.99 7.24 -15.19
N VAL A 404 -1.64 6.41 -14.20
CA VAL A 404 -1.77 4.94 -14.24
C VAL A 404 -1.99 4.35 -12.84
N PHE A 405 -2.27 3.07 -12.77
CA PHE A 405 -2.38 2.24 -11.56
C PHE A 405 -3.49 2.70 -10.59
N ASP A 406 -3.13 2.87 -9.32
CA ASP A 406 -4.04 3.25 -8.23
C ASP A 406 -4.29 4.76 -8.11
N GLN A 407 -3.68 5.56 -8.98
CA GLN A 407 -3.65 7.01 -8.85
C GLN A 407 -5.04 7.65 -8.95
N ASP A 408 -5.88 7.18 -9.89
CA ASP A 408 -7.27 7.62 -10.02
C ASP A 408 -8.08 7.33 -8.75
N ASP A 409 -7.92 6.13 -8.19
CA ASP A 409 -8.61 5.70 -6.97
C ASP A 409 -8.15 6.50 -5.75
N ASN A 410 -6.84 6.68 -5.61
CA ASN A 410 -6.24 7.48 -4.54
C ASN A 410 -6.73 8.93 -4.58
N LEU A 411 -6.71 9.56 -5.75
CA LEU A 411 -7.17 10.93 -5.92
C LEU A 411 -8.69 11.06 -5.76
N SER A 412 -9.47 10.03 -6.10
CA SER A 412 -10.91 10.01 -5.84
C SER A 412 -11.21 10.06 -4.34
N LYS A 413 -10.44 9.34 -3.51
CA LYS A 413 -10.52 9.41 -2.05
C LYS A 413 -10.20 10.81 -1.52
N MET A 414 -9.14 11.44 -2.03
CA MET A 414 -8.75 12.80 -1.65
C MET A 414 -9.80 13.85 -2.08
N ARG A 415 -10.36 13.70 -3.29
CA ARG A 415 -11.48 14.51 -3.76
C ARG A 415 -12.72 14.37 -2.87
N HIS A 416 -13.07 13.15 -2.49
CA HIS A 416 -14.19 12.89 -1.59
C HIS A 416 -14.03 13.58 -0.22
N ARG A 417 -12.80 13.72 0.26
CA ARG A 417 -12.47 14.44 1.50
C ARG A 417 -12.41 15.98 1.33
N GLY A 418 -12.61 16.48 0.12
CA GLY A 418 -12.56 17.92 -0.19
C GLY A 418 -11.15 18.52 -0.04
N VAL A 419 -10.10 17.73 -0.33
CA VAL A 419 -8.69 18.17 -0.23
C VAL A 419 -7.95 18.10 -1.55
N ALA A 420 -8.61 17.64 -2.61
CA ALA A 420 -8.03 17.57 -3.94
C ALA A 420 -9.03 17.98 -5.04
N LYS A 421 -8.52 18.71 -6.03
CA LYS A 421 -9.14 18.88 -7.34
C LYS A 421 -8.47 17.93 -8.32
N VAL A 422 -9.24 17.11 -9.05
CA VAL A 422 -8.70 16.13 -10.00
C VAL A 422 -9.00 16.60 -11.41
N VAL A 423 -7.97 16.61 -12.25
CA VAL A 423 -8.03 17.00 -13.67
C VAL A 423 -7.56 15.82 -14.50
N ASP A 424 -8.30 15.51 -15.56
CA ASP A 424 -7.90 14.49 -16.53
C ASP A 424 -6.77 15.04 -17.41
N ILE A 425 -5.57 14.49 -17.23
CA ILE A 425 -4.38 14.93 -17.95
C ILE A 425 -4.49 14.67 -19.48
N ALA A 426 -5.30 13.72 -19.93
CA ALA A 426 -5.50 13.49 -21.35
C ALA A 426 -6.31 14.59 -22.05
N THR A 427 -7.15 15.31 -21.30
CA THR A 427 -7.99 16.42 -21.83
C THR A 427 -7.54 17.78 -21.33
N ILE A 428 -6.39 17.84 -20.65
CA ILE A 428 -5.86 19.07 -20.06
C ILE A 428 -5.53 20.10 -21.15
N ASP A 429 -5.92 21.33 -20.89
CA ASP A 429 -5.43 22.54 -21.56
C ASP A 429 -5.04 23.59 -20.50
N ARG A 430 -4.41 24.67 -20.95
CA ARG A 430 -3.93 25.73 -20.06
C ARG A 430 -5.04 26.40 -19.24
N HIS A 431 -6.26 26.48 -19.75
CA HIS A 431 -7.39 27.10 -19.08
C HIS A 431 -7.96 26.17 -18.00
N ILE A 432 -8.26 24.94 -18.35
CA ILE A 432 -8.76 23.91 -17.40
C ILE A 432 -7.79 23.75 -16.25
N PHE A 433 -6.49 23.66 -16.55
CA PHE A 433 -5.49 23.43 -15.52
C PHE A 433 -5.28 24.68 -14.64
N LYS A 434 -5.22 25.86 -15.23
CA LYS A 434 -5.14 27.12 -14.50
C LYS A 434 -6.34 27.32 -13.57
N ASP A 435 -7.55 27.06 -14.06
CA ASP A 435 -8.77 27.22 -13.27
C ASP A 435 -8.77 26.24 -12.08
N ALA A 436 -8.32 24.99 -12.26
CA ALA A 436 -8.17 24.03 -11.18
C ALA A 436 -7.13 24.48 -10.13
N LEU A 437 -6.01 25.05 -10.56
CA LEU A 437 -5.00 25.63 -9.66
C LEU A 437 -5.56 26.82 -8.90
N GLN A 438 -6.24 27.75 -9.58
CA GLN A 438 -6.85 28.92 -8.96
C GLN A 438 -7.92 28.52 -7.94
N GLU A 439 -8.78 27.55 -8.27
CA GLU A 439 -9.79 27.02 -7.34
C GLU A 439 -9.13 26.54 -6.03
N VAL A 440 -8.10 25.70 -6.12
CA VAL A 440 -7.42 25.18 -4.93
C VAL A 440 -6.63 26.25 -4.17
N LEU A 441 -6.10 27.26 -4.86
CA LEU A 441 -5.36 28.36 -4.26
C LEU A 441 -6.27 29.37 -3.53
N THR A 442 -7.47 29.62 -4.06
CA THR A 442 -8.36 30.67 -3.59
C THR A 442 -9.48 30.20 -2.69
N GLU A 443 -9.92 28.92 -2.85
CA GLU A 443 -10.98 28.36 -2.02
C GLU A 443 -10.39 27.82 -0.70
N PRO A 444 -10.66 28.48 0.47
CA PRO A 444 -10.02 28.13 1.74
C PRO A 444 -10.36 26.72 2.25
N SER A 445 -11.45 26.13 1.79
CA SER A 445 -11.93 24.81 2.22
C SER A 445 -10.90 23.71 1.96
N TYR A 446 -10.22 23.73 0.81
CA TYR A 446 -9.18 22.75 0.48
C TYR A 446 -8.05 22.72 1.50
N ARG A 447 -7.51 23.90 1.82
CA ARG A 447 -6.43 24.03 2.82
C ARG A 447 -6.92 23.66 4.22
N LYS A 448 -8.07 24.13 4.64
CA LYS A 448 -8.67 23.85 5.95
C LYS A 448 -8.92 22.35 6.14
N ASN A 449 -9.51 21.70 5.14
CA ASN A 449 -9.76 20.28 5.17
C ASN A 449 -8.46 19.47 5.24
N MET A 450 -7.43 19.84 4.45
CA MET A 450 -6.15 19.15 4.46
C MET A 450 -5.42 19.34 5.79
N GLN A 451 -5.47 20.53 6.40
CA GLN A 451 -4.92 20.78 7.74
C GLN A 451 -5.62 19.93 8.81
N LYS A 452 -6.95 19.75 8.69
CA LYS A 452 -7.69 18.84 9.56
C LYS A 452 -7.22 17.39 9.40
N LEU A 453 -7.06 16.91 8.17
CA LEU A 453 -6.50 15.57 7.93
C LEU A 453 -5.08 15.44 8.49
N SER A 454 -4.23 16.47 8.30
CA SER A 454 -2.88 16.52 8.86
C SER A 454 -2.88 16.40 10.39
N SER A 455 -3.76 17.15 11.05
CA SER A 455 -3.90 17.08 12.51
C SER A 455 -4.31 15.67 12.98
N LEU A 456 -5.30 15.06 12.34
CA LEU A 456 -5.75 13.71 12.66
C LEU A 456 -4.66 12.66 12.38
N HIS A 457 -3.95 12.77 11.27
CA HIS A 457 -2.87 11.86 10.91
C HIS A 457 -1.70 11.89 11.91
N ARG A 458 -1.35 13.07 12.40
CA ARG A 458 -0.25 13.25 13.36
C ARG A 458 -0.63 12.97 14.82
N ASP A 459 -1.92 12.98 15.14
CA ASP A 459 -2.45 12.65 16.47
C ASP A 459 -2.65 11.14 16.62
N ALA A 460 -1.57 10.39 16.39
CA ALA A 460 -1.55 8.94 16.54
C ALA A 460 -0.86 8.56 17.87
N PRO A 461 -1.31 7.48 18.55
CA PRO A 461 -0.75 7.06 19.84
C PRO A 461 0.71 6.63 19.74
N LEU A 462 1.16 6.19 18.58
CA LEU A 462 2.54 5.82 18.26
C LEU A 462 2.89 6.38 16.88
N ASN A 463 4.15 6.81 16.72
CA ASN A 463 4.66 7.15 15.40
C ASN A 463 4.53 5.92 14.47
N PRO A 464 4.03 6.07 13.24
CA PRO A 464 3.85 4.94 12.32
C PRO A 464 5.13 4.15 12.05
N LEU A 465 6.31 4.80 11.97
CA LEU A 465 7.59 4.12 11.81
C LEU A 465 7.94 3.30 13.06
N ASP A 466 7.79 3.87 14.25
CA ASP A 466 8.05 3.15 15.50
C ASP A 466 7.11 1.95 15.66
N SER A 467 5.85 2.11 15.26
CA SER A 467 4.89 0.99 15.23
C SER A 467 5.34 -0.12 14.28
N ALA A 468 5.79 0.23 13.07
CA ALA A 468 6.30 -0.76 12.10
C ALA A 468 7.50 -1.52 12.66
N ILE A 469 8.48 -0.80 13.21
CA ILE A 469 9.69 -1.39 13.77
C ILE A 469 9.37 -2.27 14.99
N PHE A 470 8.50 -1.79 15.89
CA PHE A 470 8.06 -2.61 17.03
C PHE A 470 7.53 -3.98 16.61
N TRP A 471 6.67 -4.03 15.58
CA TRP A 471 6.09 -5.28 15.13
C TRP A 471 7.08 -6.18 14.37
N ILE A 472 8.02 -5.61 13.63
CA ILE A 472 9.13 -6.36 13.04
C ILE A 472 9.97 -7.02 14.14
N GLU A 473 10.39 -6.24 15.14
CA GLU A 473 11.14 -6.73 16.30
C GLU A 473 10.33 -7.73 17.14
N PHE A 474 9.00 -7.54 17.28
CA PHE A 474 8.10 -8.49 17.94
C PHE A 474 8.15 -9.86 17.29
N VAL A 475 8.03 -9.90 15.96
CA VAL A 475 8.09 -11.17 15.20
C VAL A 475 9.44 -11.85 15.37
N MET A 476 10.55 -11.11 15.37
CA MET A 476 11.88 -11.68 15.63
C MET A 476 11.99 -12.22 17.05
N ARG A 477 11.58 -11.46 18.08
CA ARG A 477 11.65 -11.90 19.49
C ARG A 477 10.85 -13.14 19.78
N HIS A 478 9.67 -13.28 19.17
CA HIS A 478 8.72 -14.36 19.42
C HIS A 478 8.73 -15.45 18.34
N ARG A 479 9.59 -15.32 17.32
CA ARG A 479 9.70 -16.23 16.17
C ARG A 479 8.36 -16.40 15.45
N GLY A 480 7.65 -15.30 15.24
CA GLY A 480 6.36 -15.24 14.58
C GLY A 480 5.27 -14.58 15.43
N ALA A 481 4.06 -14.50 14.87
CA ALA A 481 2.87 -13.94 15.51
C ALA A 481 1.61 -14.79 15.26
N ALA A 482 1.75 -16.12 15.32
CA ALA A 482 0.67 -17.06 14.99
C ALA A 482 -0.63 -16.82 15.78
N HIS A 483 -0.54 -16.35 17.03
CA HIS A 483 -1.70 -16.05 17.89
C HIS A 483 -2.58 -14.89 17.38
N LEU A 484 -2.09 -14.08 16.42
CA LEU A 484 -2.85 -13.00 15.80
C LEU A 484 -3.58 -13.44 14.52
N ARG A 485 -3.34 -14.66 14.04
CA ARG A 485 -3.96 -15.23 12.85
C ARG A 485 -5.20 -16.02 13.21
N THR A 486 -6.23 -15.93 12.37
CA THR A 486 -7.46 -16.70 12.55
C THR A 486 -7.44 -18.01 11.76
N ASP A 487 -8.07 -19.05 12.30
CA ASP A 487 -8.30 -20.29 11.56
C ASP A 487 -9.34 -20.15 10.43
N SER A 488 -10.05 -19.02 10.36
CA SER A 488 -11.05 -18.76 9.32
C SER A 488 -10.46 -18.84 7.90
N TYR A 489 -9.17 -18.63 7.72
CA TYR A 489 -8.49 -18.76 6.42
C TYR A 489 -8.55 -20.18 5.84
N LYS A 490 -8.69 -21.19 6.68
CA LYS A 490 -8.78 -22.60 6.28
C LYS A 490 -10.23 -23.07 6.09
N MET A 491 -11.21 -22.23 6.45
CA MET A 491 -12.62 -22.60 6.36
C MET A 491 -13.11 -22.52 4.91
N PRO A 492 -13.86 -23.53 4.44
CA PRO A 492 -14.57 -23.40 3.18
C PRO A 492 -15.63 -22.27 3.26
N TRP A 493 -15.93 -21.63 2.15
CA TRP A 493 -16.79 -20.44 2.10
C TRP A 493 -18.16 -20.62 2.78
N TYR A 494 -18.75 -21.82 2.66
CA TYR A 494 -20.07 -22.11 3.24
C TYR A 494 -20.00 -22.20 4.78
N SER A 495 -18.92 -22.71 5.35
CA SER A 495 -18.68 -22.71 6.80
C SER A 495 -18.30 -21.32 7.30
N TYR A 496 -17.48 -20.59 6.57
CA TYR A 496 -17.10 -19.21 6.91
C TYR A 496 -18.33 -18.28 7.03
N HIS A 497 -19.30 -18.47 6.14
CA HIS A 497 -20.56 -17.71 6.17
C HIS A 497 -21.69 -18.41 6.93
N SER A 498 -21.42 -19.52 7.63
CA SER A 498 -22.41 -20.32 8.35
C SER A 498 -23.62 -20.76 7.50
N VAL A 499 -23.43 -20.91 6.19
CA VAL A 499 -24.50 -21.30 5.25
C VAL A 499 -24.99 -22.71 5.58
N ASP A 500 -24.11 -23.62 5.94
CA ASP A 500 -24.40 -24.96 6.44
C ASP A 500 -25.30 -24.93 7.67
N VAL A 501 -25.00 -24.09 8.64
CA VAL A 501 -25.82 -23.89 9.85
C VAL A 501 -27.20 -23.30 9.50
N VAL A 502 -27.25 -22.27 8.66
CA VAL A 502 -28.52 -21.66 8.21
C VAL A 502 -29.40 -22.68 7.49
N VAL A 503 -28.83 -23.45 6.57
CA VAL A 503 -29.57 -24.51 5.84
C VAL A 503 -30.10 -25.56 6.81
N PHE A 504 -29.29 -25.99 7.79
CA PHE A 504 -29.70 -26.96 8.82
C PHE A 504 -30.88 -26.41 9.64
N LEU A 505 -30.79 -25.19 10.16
CA LEU A 505 -31.86 -24.56 10.97
C LEU A 505 -33.15 -24.36 10.17
N VAL A 506 -33.06 -23.88 8.93
CA VAL A 506 -34.18 -23.74 8.02
C VAL A 506 -34.84 -25.09 7.74
N SER A 507 -34.05 -26.14 7.58
CA SER A 507 -34.57 -27.50 7.38
C SER A 507 -35.35 -27.99 8.60
N ILE A 508 -34.86 -27.77 9.82
CA ILE A 508 -35.58 -28.11 11.06
C ILE A 508 -36.92 -27.34 11.16
N VAL A 509 -36.90 -26.03 10.96
CA VAL A 509 -38.09 -25.20 10.98
C VAL A 509 -39.10 -25.68 9.95
N SER A 510 -38.68 -25.92 8.74
CA SER A 510 -39.52 -26.42 7.63
C SER A 510 -40.15 -27.77 7.95
N LEU A 511 -39.38 -28.71 8.52
CA LEU A 511 -39.86 -30.01 8.96
C LEU A 511 -40.91 -29.88 10.08
N THR A 512 -40.63 -29.02 11.06
CA THR A 512 -41.54 -28.77 12.16
C THR A 512 -42.87 -28.19 11.66
N VAL A 513 -42.82 -27.19 10.78
CA VAL A 513 -44.01 -26.61 10.16
C VAL A 513 -44.80 -27.65 9.37
N TYR A 514 -44.10 -28.51 8.61
CA TYR A 514 -44.71 -29.61 7.86
C TYR A 514 -45.45 -30.60 8.80
N ILE A 515 -44.79 -31.02 9.90
CA ILE A 515 -45.37 -31.94 10.88
C ILE A 515 -46.63 -31.32 11.51
N VAL A 516 -46.54 -30.06 11.97
CA VAL A 516 -47.66 -29.32 12.56
C VAL A 516 -48.81 -29.23 11.56
N PHE A 517 -48.54 -28.87 10.32
CA PHE A 517 -49.56 -28.84 9.26
C PHE A 517 -50.24 -30.19 9.03
N LYS A 518 -49.47 -31.29 9.00
CA LYS A 518 -50.00 -32.66 8.85
C LYS A 518 -50.86 -33.04 10.05
N VAL A 519 -50.45 -32.70 11.28
CA VAL A 519 -51.21 -32.97 12.51
C VAL A 519 -52.52 -32.18 12.48
N ILE A 520 -52.52 -30.89 12.19
CA ILE A 520 -53.71 -30.05 12.06
C ILE A 520 -54.65 -30.60 11.00
N ARG A 521 -54.15 -30.94 9.81
CA ARG A 521 -54.93 -31.53 8.74
C ARG A 521 -55.60 -32.85 9.17
N CYS A 522 -54.85 -33.73 9.83
CA CYS A 522 -55.36 -34.98 10.37
C CYS A 522 -56.51 -34.78 11.39
N LEU A 523 -56.30 -33.83 12.33
CA LEU A 523 -57.31 -33.47 13.33
C LEU A 523 -58.59 -32.89 12.68
N CYS A 524 -58.43 -31.98 11.74
CA CYS A 524 -59.56 -31.41 10.98
C CYS A 524 -60.31 -32.49 10.20
N CYS A 525 -59.63 -33.41 9.53
CA CYS A 525 -60.26 -34.53 8.83
C CYS A 525 -61.04 -35.46 9.78
N ARG A 526 -60.48 -35.76 10.97
CA ARG A 526 -61.15 -36.57 11.98
C ARG A 526 -62.41 -35.87 12.54
N LEU A 527 -62.33 -34.56 12.80
CA LEU A 527 -63.48 -33.77 13.24
C LEU A 527 -64.59 -33.70 12.21
N CYS A 528 -64.23 -33.50 10.94
CA CYS A 528 -65.18 -33.51 9.84
C CYS A 528 -65.86 -34.88 9.65
N ALA A 529 -65.11 -35.98 9.81
CA ALA A 529 -65.64 -37.33 9.76
C ALA A 529 -66.61 -37.65 10.92
N LYS A 530 -66.29 -37.22 12.16
CA LYS A 530 -67.20 -37.32 13.33
C LYS A 530 -68.47 -36.53 13.13
N ARG A 531 -68.40 -35.32 12.56
CA ARG A 531 -69.57 -34.44 12.33
C ARG A 531 -70.49 -34.99 11.23
N LYS A 532 -69.93 -35.74 10.25
CA LYS A 532 -70.74 -36.42 9.24
C LYS A 532 -71.47 -37.64 9.79
N ARG A 533 -70.87 -38.42 10.73
CA ARG A 533 -71.51 -39.55 11.41
C ARG A 533 -72.66 -39.07 12.36
N ALA A 534 -72.48 -38.00 13.14
CA ALA A 534 -73.45 -37.42 14.00
C ALA A 534 -74.65 -36.72 13.31
N LYS A 535 -74.64 -36.62 11.97
CA LYS A 535 -75.77 -36.13 11.17
C LYS A 535 -76.46 -37.28 10.41
N GLN A 536 -76.00 -38.50 10.50
CA GLN A 536 -76.65 -39.70 9.94
C GLN A 536 -77.42 -40.55 10.96
N ASP A 537 -77.13 -40.32 12.28
CA ASP A 537 -77.92 -40.81 13.39
C ASP A 537 -78.96 -39.70 13.78
#